data_a526a511d012f64eec62b548a930b7d6
#
_entry.id   a526a511d012f64eec62b548a930b7d6
#
_cell.length_a   1.000
_cell.length_b   1.000
_cell.length_c   1.000
_cell.angle_alpha   90.00
_cell.angle_beta   90.00
_cell.angle_gamma   90.00
#
_symmetry.space_group_name_H-M   'P 1'
#
loop_
_entity.id
_entity.type
_entity.pdbx_description
1 polymer ?
#
loop_
_entity_poly.entity_id
_entity_poly.type
_entity_poly.pdbx_seq_one_letter_code
_entity_poly.pdbx_strand_id
1 'polypeptide(L)'
;MDIDIWSDIACPWCYVGKRRLETALESFEHRDQVNVRWHSFELDPDAPHERRGEAAANLAQKYGTSRERAVAMLDGMTATAAADGLEFHFERARAGNTFDGHRLLHLADEHGLQGEMKERLMRAYLSEGELISDHATLRRLALEVGLPGEPVDELLAGERYTEEVRSDEYTAHRLGITAVPFFVVDRSLGAAGAQSPEYMLAMLRQAWEASARVPVAATPAGGDSCGVEGC
;
A
#
# COMPACT_ATOMS: atom_id res chain seq x y z
N MET A 1 17.61 1.71 0.34
CA MET A 1 16.76 0.69 -0.30
C MET A 1 15.34 1.20 -0.34
N ASP A 2 14.72 1.24 -1.49
CA ASP A 2 13.33 1.66 -1.63
C ASP A 2 12.41 0.44 -1.83
N ILE A 3 11.26 0.44 -1.17
CA ILE A 3 10.21 -0.56 -1.34
C ILE A 3 8.95 0.17 -1.78
N ASP A 4 8.57 0.02 -3.04
CA ASP A 4 7.34 0.52 -3.61
C ASP A 4 6.25 -0.56 -3.51
N ILE A 5 5.07 -0.21 -2.95
CA ILE A 5 4.00 -1.19 -2.68
C ILE A 5 2.68 -0.68 -3.25
N TRP A 6 2.17 -1.34 -4.30
CA TRP A 6 0.81 -1.10 -4.78
C TRP A 6 -0.19 -1.86 -3.92
N SER A 7 -1.20 -1.16 -3.43
CA SER A 7 -2.10 -1.71 -2.42
C SER A 7 -3.42 -0.95 -2.36
N ASP A 8 -4.53 -1.67 -2.25
CA ASP A 8 -5.83 -1.08 -1.94
C ASP A 8 -6.10 -1.12 -0.43
N ILE A 9 -6.82 -0.11 0.07
CA ILE A 9 -7.24 0.00 1.47
C ILE A 9 -8.26 -1.10 1.82
N ALA A 10 -9.16 -1.41 0.88
CA ALA A 10 -10.21 -2.42 1.07
C ALA A 10 -9.73 -3.87 0.86
N CYS A 11 -8.46 -4.08 0.53
CA CYS A 11 -7.91 -5.39 0.24
C CYS A 11 -7.41 -6.09 1.51
N PRO A 12 -8.02 -7.20 1.97
CA PRO A 12 -7.57 -7.90 3.17
C PRO A 12 -6.17 -8.51 3.01
N TRP A 13 -5.84 -9.01 1.79
CA TRP A 13 -4.50 -9.51 1.50
C TRP A 13 -3.43 -8.41 1.56
N CYS A 14 -3.79 -7.15 1.27
CA CYS A 14 -2.86 -6.02 1.41
C CYS A 14 -2.53 -5.76 2.88
N TYR A 15 -3.49 -5.92 3.79
CA TYR A 15 -3.21 -5.74 5.22
C TYR A 15 -2.36 -6.89 5.78
N VAL A 16 -2.65 -8.13 5.39
CA VAL A 16 -1.78 -9.28 5.71
C VAL A 16 -0.36 -9.08 5.15
N GLY A 17 -0.24 -8.65 3.88
CA GLY A 17 1.04 -8.39 3.25
C GLY A 17 1.85 -7.29 3.95
N LYS A 18 1.18 -6.22 4.40
CA LYS A 18 1.77 -5.15 5.21
C LYS A 18 2.37 -5.73 6.51
N ARG A 19 1.58 -6.50 7.27
CA ARG A 19 2.02 -7.10 8.53
C ARG A 19 3.21 -8.03 8.34
N ARG A 20 3.20 -8.86 7.31
CA ARG A 20 4.30 -9.78 6.99
C ARG A 20 5.57 -9.06 6.56
N LEU A 21 5.45 -7.95 5.81
CA LEU A 21 6.60 -7.10 5.50
C LEU A 21 7.19 -6.48 6.77
N GLU A 22 6.35 -5.95 7.67
CA GLU A 22 6.80 -5.40 8.95
C GLU A 22 7.56 -6.43 9.77
N THR A 23 7.05 -7.66 9.88
CA THR A 23 7.75 -8.77 10.54
C THR A 23 9.09 -9.10 9.88
N ALA A 24 9.15 -9.06 8.53
CA ALA A 24 10.41 -9.26 7.81
C ALA A 24 11.41 -8.12 8.08
N LEU A 25 10.94 -6.87 8.11
CA LEU A 25 11.77 -5.70 8.40
C LEU A 25 12.32 -5.70 9.83
N GLU A 26 11.57 -6.21 10.83
CA GLU A 26 12.07 -6.38 12.19
C GLU A 26 13.31 -7.28 12.25
N SER A 27 13.41 -8.26 11.35
CA SER A 27 14.51 -9.23 11.23
C SER A 27 15.56 -8.83 10.20
N PHE A 28 15.39 -7.68 9.52
CA PHE A 28 16.31 -7.21 8.49
C PHE A 28 17.41 -6.33 9.09
N GLU A 29 18.65 -6.68 8.84
CA GLU A 29 19.84 -6.07 9.47
C GLU A 29 20.01 -4.57 9.12
N HIS A 30 19.43 -4.13 8.01
CA HIS A 30 19.55 -2.76 7.47
C HIS A 30 18.22 -2.01 7.43
N ARG A 31 17.26 -2.39 8.30
CA ARG A 31 15.91 -1.82 8.33
C ARG A 31 15.88 -0.29 8.38
N ASP A 32 16.81 0.33 9.10
CA ASP A 32 16.89 1.79 9.26
C ASP A 32 17.30 2.52 7.95
N GLN A 33 17.68 1.77 6.90
CA GLN A 33 18.03 2.26 5.58
C GLN A 33 16.98 1.89 4.52
N VAL A 34 15.82 1.40 4.96
CA VAL A 34 14.69 1.06 4.10
C VAL A 34 13.67 2.20 4.11
N ASN A 35 13.30 2.64 2.93
CA ASN A 35 12.20 3.57 2.72
C ASN A 35 11.03 2.80 2.09
N VAL A 36 9.87 2.81 2.74
CA VAL A 36 8.65 2.15 2.27
C VAL A 36 7.69 3.21 1.75
N ARG A 37 7.22 3.06 0.51
CA ARG A 37 6.23 3.93 -0.12
C ARG A 37 5.02 3.14 -0.57
N TRP A 38 3.85 3.62 -0.19
CA TRP A 38 2.57 3.04 -0.59
C TRP A 38 2.01 3.77 -1.80
N HIS A 39 1.78 3.02 -2.88
CA HIS A 39 1.15 3.49 -4.11
C HIS A 39 -0.33 3.08 -4.14
N SER A 40 -1.12 3.94 -4.73
CA SER A 40 -2.55 3.74 -4.89
C SER A 40 -2.86 2.64 -5.90
N PHE A 41 -3.85 1.83 -5.58
CA PHE A 41 -4.45 0.85 -6.48
C PHE A 41 -5.88 0.57 -6.04
N GLU A 42 -6.86 0.93 -6.85
CA GLU A 42 -8.27 0.64 -6.56
C GLU A 42 -8.68 -0.70 -7.18
N LEU A 43 -9.12 -1.67 -6.38
CA LEU A 43 -9.67 -2.95 -6.86
C LEU A 43 -11.03 -2.80 -7.54
N ASP A 44 -11.71 -1.69 -7.30
CA ASP A 44 -13.00 -1.32 -7.86
C ASP A 44 -13.11 0.21 -7.95
N PRO A 45 -12.52 0.84 -8.99
CA PRO A 45 -12.56 2.31 -9.15
C PRO A 45 -13.98 2.87 -9.30
N ASP A 46 -14.91 2.04 -9.79
CA ASP A 46 -16.32 2.37 -9.98
C ASP A 46 -17.20 2.02 -8.77
N ALA A 47 -16.59 1.67 -7.63
CA ALA A 47 -17.32 1.36 -6.41
C ALA A 47 -18.24 2.53 -6.01
N PRO A 48 -19.49 2.28 -5.61
CA PRO A 48 -20.37 3.33 -5.09
C PRO A 48 -19.81 3.85 -3.76
N HIS A 49 -20.29 5.05 -3.34
CA HIS A 49 -19.95 5.60 -2.03
C HIS A 49 -20.16 4.57 -0.91
N GLU A 50 -21.28 3.86 -0.90
CA GLU A 50 -21.51 2.72 -0.01
C GLU A 50 -22.18 1.58 -0.78
N ARG A 51 -21.56 0.42 -0.78
CA ARG A 51 -22.13 -0.81 -1.35
C ARG A 51 -23.02 -1.47 -0.29
N ARG A 52 -24.30 -1.54 -0.57
CA ARG A 52 -25.26 -2.21 0.31
C ARG A 52 -25.13 -3.72 0.23
N GLY A 53 -25.53 -4.40 1.29
CA GLY A 53 -25.57 -5.86 1.36
C GLY A 53 -24.47 -6.43 2.24
N GLU A 54 -24.61 -7.73 2.50
CA GLU A 54 -23.68 -8.51 3.32
C GLU A 54 -22.39 -8.79 2.54
N ALA A 55 -21.24 -8.78 3.22
CA ALA A 55 -19.93 -9.04 2.61
C ALA A 55 -19.89 -10.37 1.85
N ALA A 56 -20.48 -11.43 2.40
CA ALA A 56 -20.54 -12.73 1.74
C ALA A 56 -21.40 -12.72 0.45
N ALA A 57 -22.50 -11.96 0.43
CA ALA A 57 -23.33 -11.83 -0.76
C ALA A 57 -22.60 -11.05 -1.87
N ASN A 58 -21.95 -9.95 -1.50
CA ASN A 58 -21.15 -9.15 -2.43
C ASN A 58 -19.96 -9.97 -2.99
N LEU A 59 -19.30 -10.75 -2.16
CA LEU A 59 -18.19 -11.62 -2.56
C LEU A 59 -18.67 -12.74 -3.49
N ALA A 60 -19.82 -13.37 -3.16
CA ALA A 60 -20.44 -14.41 -4.00
C ALA A 60 -20.76 -13.87 -5.40
N GLN A 61 -21.32 -12.67 -5.49
CA GLN A 61 -21.61 -12.00 -6.76
C GLN A 61 -20.31 -11.70 -7.53
N LYS A 62 -19.28 -11.15 -6.87
CA LYS A 62 -18.00 -10.78 -7.50
C LYS A 62 -17.30 -11.99 -8.12
N TYR A 63 -17.33 -13.14 -7.47
CA TYR A 63 -16.65 -14.36 -7.93
C TYR A 63 -17.57 -15.39 -8.63
N GLY A 64 -18.84 -15.08 -8.81
CA GLY A 64 -19.78 -16.03 -9.44
C GLY A 64 -19.92 -17.35 -8.67
N THR A 65 -19.91 -17.31 -7.34
CA THR A 65 -19.92 -18.48 -6.46
C THR A 65 -21.14 -18.48 -5.52
N SER A 66 -21.35 -19.59 -4.78
CA SER A 66 -22.44 -19.62 -3.79
C SER A 66 -22.11 -18.79 -2.55
N ARG A 67 -23.16 -18.36 -1.81
CA ARG A 67 -23.00 -17.62 -0.55
C ARG A 67 -22.23 -18.43 0.49
N GLU A 68 -22.50 -19.74 0.59
CA GLU A 68 -21.82 -20.65 1.51
C GLU A 68 -20.31 -20.71 1.22
N ARG A 69 -19.93 -20.75 -0.06
CA ARG A 69 -18.53 -20.72 -0.47
C ARG A 69 -17.89 -19.37 -0.18
N ALA A 70 -18.62 -18.29 -0.39
CA ALA A 70 -18.14 -16.94 -0.04
C ALA A 70 -17.92 -16.80 1.48
N VAL A 71 -18.80 -17.32 2.32
CA VAL A 71 -18.61 -17.36 3.79
C VAL A 71 -17.33 -18.14 4.13
N ALA A 72 -17.15 -19.34 3.57
CA ALA A 72 -15.94 -20.12 3.82
C ALA A 72 -14.64 -19.39 3.37
N MET A 73 -14.69 -18.59 2.29
CA MET A 73 -13.58 -17.76 1.87
C MET A 73 -13.28 -16.63 2.89
N LEU A 74 -14.32 -15.98 3.43
CA LEU A 74 -14.16 -14.94 4.45
C LEU A 74 -13.64 -15.53 5.77
N ASP A 75 -14.14 -16.70 6.18
CA ASP A 75 -13.64 -17.40 7.38
C ASP A 75 -12.17 -17.80 7.23
N GLY A 76 -11.79 -18.32 6.06
CA GLY A 76 -10.39 -18.65 5.76
C GLY A 76 -9.49 -17.41 5.79
N MET A 77 -9.98 -16.27 5.27
CA MET A 77 -9.25 -15.01 5.30
C MET A 77 -9.10 -14.47 6.74
N THR A 78 -10.16 -14.57 7.53
CA THR A 78 -10.12 -14.20 8.96
C THR A 78 -9.12 -15.03 9.74
N ALA A 79 -9.10 -16.36 9.51
CA ALA A 79 -8.12 -17.24 10.13
C ALA A 79 -6.68 -16.92 9.71
N THR A 80 -6.46 -16.59 8.43
CA THR A 80 -5.15 -16.17 7.93
C THR A 80 -4.70 -14.86 8.58
N ALA A 81 -5.58 -13.87 8.66
CA ALA A 81 -5.31 -12.59 9.30
C ALA A 81 -4.98 -12.75 10.80
N ALA A 82 -5.70 -13.61 11.51
CA ALA A 82 -5.47 -13.90 12.91
C ALA A 82 -4.08 -14.51 13.18
N ALA A 83 -3.59 -15.36 12.26
CA ALA A 83 -2.24 -15.92 12.35
C ALA A 83 -1.13 -14.85 12.23
N ASP A 84 -1.43 -13.73 11.55
CA ASP A 84 -0.54 -12.58 11.42
C ASP A 84 -0.87 -11.46 12.45
N GLY A 85 -1.66 -11.76 13.49
CA GLY A 85 -2.02 -10.82 14.57
C GLY A 85 -3.02 -9.74 14.18
N LEU A 86 -3.80 -9.95 13.10
CA LEU A 86 -4.82 -9.04 12.63
C LEU A 86 -6.22 -9.58 12.99
N GLU A 87 -7.12 -8.67 13.38
CA GLU A 87 -8.51 -8.99 13.70
C GLU A 87 -9.42 -8.46 12.59
N PHE A 88 -10.05 -9.35 11.81
CA PHE A 88 -10.98 -8.99 10.74
C PHE A 88 -12.42 -9.28 11.12
N HIS A 89 -13.30 -8.31 10.82
CA HIS A 89 -14.73 -8.34 11.09
C HIS A 89 -15.53 -8.05 9.82
N PHE A 90 -15.53 -8.99 8.88
CA PHE A 90 -16.24 -8.83 7.60
C PHE A 90 -17.76 -8.66 7.78
N GLU A 91 -18.33 -9.14 8.88
CA GLU A 91 -19.74 -8.95 9.23
C GLU A 91 -20.10 -7.48 9.55
N ARG A 92 -19.09 -6.65 9.84
CA ARG A 92 -19.25 -5.21 10.10
C ARG A 92 -18.76 -4.35 8.95
N ALA A 93 -17.96 -4.92 8.04
CA ALA A 93 -17.30 -4.17 6.99
C ALA A 93 -18.33 -3.46 6.08
N ARG A 94 -18.16 -2.17 5.92
CA ARG A 94 -18.97 -1.30 5.05
C ARG A 94 -18.18 -0.99 3.80
N ALA A 95 -18.45 -1.76 2.72
CA ALA A 95 -17.76 -1.60 1.46
C ALA A 95 -18.16 -0.29 0.76
N GLY A 96 -17.18 0.42 0.24
CA GLY A 96 -17.37 1.68 -0.48
C GLY A 96 -16.16 2.00 -1.34
N ASN A 97 -16.20 3.15 -2.00
CA ASN A 97 -15.10 3.66 -2.80
C ASN A 97 -13.88 3.97 -1.91
N THR A 98 -12.67 3.73 -2.39
CA THR A 98 -11.41 3.93 -1.65
C THR A 98 -10.61 5.14 -2.12
N PHE A 99 -11.09 5.84 -3.15
CA PHE A 99 -10.37 6.92 -3.82
C PHE A 99 -9.91 8.04 -2.87
N ASP A 100 -10.83 8.60 -2.06
CA ASP A 100 -10.48 9.67 -1.13
C ASP A 100 -9.56 9.20 0.00
N GLY A 101 -9.65 7.92 0.40
CA GLY A 101 -8.67 7.30 1.29
C GLY A 101 -7.27 7.24 0.67
N HIS A 102 -7.16 6.95 -0.63
CA HIS A 102 -5.89 6.99 -1.36
C HIS A 102 -5.33 8.41 -1.47
N ARG A 103 -6.17 9.42 -1.72
CA ARG A 103 -5.76 10.82 -1.70
C ARG A 103 -5.20 11.23 -0.33
N LEU A 104 -5.80 10.76 0.76
CA LEU A 104 -5.29 10.99 2.11
C LEU A 104 -3.93 10.32 2.35
N LEU A 105 -3.63 9.18 1.73
CA LEU A 105 -2.31 8.56 1.82
C LEU A 105 -1.21 9.40 1.18
N HIS A 106 -1.51 10.12 0.08
CA HIS A 106 -0.57 11.07 -0.51
C HIS A 106 -0.35 12.30 0.38
N LEU A 107 -1.41 12.84 1.01
CA LEU A 107 -1.26 13.89 2.01
C LEU A 107 -0.41 13.42 3.20
N ALA A 108 -0.65 12.19 3.66
CA ALA A 108 0.10 11.61 4.77
C ALA A 108 1.58 11.40 4.42
N ASP A 109 1.91 11.08 3.16
CA ASP A 109 3.30 10.96 2.67
C ASP A 109 4.05 12.30 2.81
N GLU A 110 3.44 13.43 2.45
CA GLU A 110 4.03 14.77 2.64
C GLU A 110 4.36 15.09 4.10
N HIS A 111 3.63 14.46 5.03
CA HIS A 111 3.83 14.64 6.48
C HIS A 111 4.66 13.53 7.14
N GLY A 112 5.17 12.55 6.36
CA GLY A 112 5.91 11.40 6.89
C GLY A 112 5.04 10.43 7.71
N LEU A 113 3.72 10.41 7.47
CA LEU A 113 2.72 9.61 8.20
C LEU A 113 1.99 8.61 7.31
N GLN A 114 2.54 8.30 6.11
CA GLN A 114 1.86 7.45 5.14
C GLN A 114 1.59 6.03 5.67
N GLY A 115 2.58 5.45 6.36
CA GLY A 115 2.47 4.10 6.94
C GLY A 115 1.40 4.01 8.03
N GLU A 116 1.36 5.01 8.91
CA GLU A 116 0.39 5.15 10.00
C GLU A 116 -1.03 5.37 9.45
N MET A 117 -1.16 6.22 8.42
CA MET A 117 -2.45 6.48 7.79
C MET A 117 -2.95 5.21 7.06
N LYS A 118 -2.07 4.48 6.38
CA LYS A 118 -2.40 3.20 5.74
C LYS A 118 -2.89 2.19 6.76
N GLU A 119 -2.19 2.04 7.88
CA GLU A 119 -2.59 1.17 8.99
C GLU A 119 -3.97 1.58 9.54
N ARG A 120 -4.17 2.87 9.76
CA ARG A 120 -5.42 3.39 10.35
C ARG A 120 -6.62 3.14 9.46
N LEU A 121 -6.49 3.38 8.15
CA LEU A 121 -7.54 3.14 7.16
C LEU A 121 -7.90 1.67 7.04
N MET A 122 -6.90 0.78 6.93
CA MET A 122 -7.12 -0.66 6.83
C MET A 122 -7.80 -1.22 8.08
N ARG A 123 -7.37 -0.80 9.26
CA ARG A 123 -8.00 -1.19 10.53
C ARG A 123 -9.44 -0.67 10.62
N ALA A 124 -9.68 0.58 10.24
CA ALA A 124 -11.01 1.16 10.22
C ALA A 124 -11.98 0.33 9.39
N TYR A 125 -11.58 -0.06 8.19
CA TYR A 125 -12.40 -0.83 7.27
C TYR A 125 -12.54 -2.30 7.68
N LEU A 126 -11.43 -3.01 7.92
CA LEU A 126 -11.42 -4.47 8.08
C LEU A 126 -11.75 -4.93 9.50
N SER A 127 -11.44 -4.10 10.52
CA SER A 127 -11.62 -4.48 11.92
C SER A 127 -12.75 -3.71 12.62
N GLU A 128 -12.92 -2.42 12.31
CA GLU A 128 -13.85 -1.54 13.01
C GLU A 128 -15.20 -1.36 12.29
N GLY A 129 -15.27 -1.69 10.98
CA GLY A 129 -16.49 -1.58 10.17
C GLY A 129 -16.86 -0.14 9.79
N GLU A 130 -15.85 0.73 9.69
CA GLU A 130 -16.03 2.13 9.31
C GLU A 130 -16.22 2.25 7.79
N LEU A 131 -17.01 3.24 7.37
CA LEU A 131 -17.18 3.57 5.96
C LEU A 131 -16.06 4.52 5.51
N ILE A 132 -15.07 4.00 4.81
CA ILE A 132 -13.88 4.75 4.38
C ILE A 132 -14.10 5.64 3.14
N SER A 133 -15.30 5.72 2.62
CA SER A 133 -15.74 6.72 1.63
C SER A 133 -16.47 7.90 2.25
N ASP A 134 -16.81 7.84 3.56
CA ASP A 134 -17.46 8.94 4.26
C ASP A 134 -16.42 9.98 4.71
N HIS A 135 -16.58 11.22 4.24
CA HIS A 135 -15.63 12.30 4.52
C HIS A 135 -15.51 12.63 6.02
N ALA A 136 -16.58 12.52 6.80
CA ALA A 136 -16.51 12.75 8.25
C ALA A 136 -15.66 11.66 8.92
N THR A 137 -15.81 10.41 8.50
CA THR A 137 -14.98 9.29 8.94
C THR A 137 -13.52 9.50 8.54
N LEU A 138 -13.24 9.78 7.27
CA LEU A 138 -11.88 10.01 6.77
C LEU A 138 -11.17 11.15 7.50
N ARG A 139 -11.89 12.28 7.72
CA ARG A 139 -11.37 13.40 8.50
C ARG A 139 -10.97 13.00 9.92
N ARG A 140 -11.85 12.30 10.61
CA ARG A 140 -11.58 11.82 11.98
C ARG A 140 -10.35 10.92 12.03
N LEU A 141 -10.26 9.93 11.12
CA LEU A 141 -9.15 9.00 11.04
C LEU A 141 -7.82 9.71 10.73
N ALA A 142 -7.84 10.71 9.86
CA ALA A 142 -6.68 11.53 9.52
C ALA A 142 -6.16 12.33 10.72
N LEU A 143 -7.07 12.93 11.51
CA LEU A 143 -6.71 13.66 12.73
C LEU A 143 -6.18 12.73 13.83
N GLU A 144 -6.71 11.51 13.95
CA GLU A 144 -6.23 10.49 14.89
C GLU A 144 -4.76 10.09 14.61
N VAL A 145 -4.34 10.11 13.35
CA VAL A 145 -2.96 9.84 12.92
C VAL A 145 -2.04 11.05 13.13
N GLY A 146 -2.61 12.23 13.31
CA GLY A 146 -1.87 13.47 13.52
C GLY A 146 -1.74 14.36 12.28
N LEU A 147 -2.49 14.10 11.21
CA LEU A 147 -2.56 15.00 10.07
C LEU A 147 -3.22 16.33 10.48
N PRO A 148 -2.75 17.47 9.94
CA PRO A 148 -3.34 18.77 10.25
C PRO A 148 -4.73 18.91 9.60
N GLY A 149 -5.69 19.47 10.37
CA GLY A 149 -7.10 19.50 9.97
C GLY A 149 -7.39 20.31 8.72
N GLU A 150 -6.76 21.49 8.55
CA GLU A 150 -6.98 22.37 7.41
C GLU A 150 -6.60 21.72 6.06
N PRO A 151 -5.40 21.12 5.87
CA PRO A 151 -5.07 20.36 4.66
C PRO A 151 -5.99 19.17 4.40
N VAL A 152 -6.46 18.48 5.44
CA VAL A 152 -7.42 17.38 5.31
C VAL A 152 -8.79 17.90 4.81
N ASP A 153 -9.27 19.02 5.37
CA ASP A 153 -10.54 19.63 4.97
C ASP A 153 -10.48 20.15 3.52
N GLU A 154 -9.38 20.76 3.11
CA GLU A 154 -9.14 21.21 1.73
C GLU A 154 -9.10 20.02 0.75
N LEU A 155 -8.42 18.93 1.11
CA LEU A 155 -8.36 17.72 0.30
C LEU A 155 -9.75 17.14 0.08
N LEU A 156 -10.52 16.96 1.16
CA LEU A 156 -11.85 16.34 1.10
C LEU A 156 -12.89 17.24 0.37
N ALA A 157 -12.70 18.55 0.37
CA ALA A 157 -13.57 19.50 -0.36
C ALA A 157 -13.16 19.70 -1.82
N GLY A 158 -11.95 19.33 -2.20
CA GLY A 158 -11.36 19.58 -3.52
C GLY A 158 -10.90 18.32 -4.23
N GLU A 159 -9.96 18.49 -5.16
CA GLU A 159 -9.44 17.41 -6.02
C GLU A 159 -7.92 17.14 -5.80
N ARG A 160 -7.35 17.68 -4.73
CA ARG A 160 -5.91 17.50 -4.43
C ARG A 160 -5.55 16.03 -4.39
N TYR A 161 -4.41 15.65 -4.98
CA TYR A 161 -3.87 14.28 -5.16
C TYR A 161 -4.69 13.36 -6.06
N THR A 162 -5.66 13.85 -6.81
CA THR A 162 -6.36 13.05 -7.83
C THR A 162 -5.38 12.53 -8.89
N GLU A 163 -4.52 13.40 -9.40
CA GLU A 163 -3.54 13.03 -10.44
C GLU A 163 -2.49 12.05 -9.91
N GLU A 164 -2.07 12.17 -8.66
CA GLU A 164 -1.13 11.27 -8.01
C GLU A 164 -1.69 9.86 -7.89
N VAL A 165 -2.94 9.73 -7.44
CA VAL A 165 -3.64 8.42 -7.40
C VAL A 165 -3.70 7.80 -8.78
N ARG A 166 -4.12 8.56 -9.80
CA ARG A 166 -4.21 8.05 -11.18
C ARG A 166 -2.83 7.73 -11.78
N SER A 167 -1.80 8.47 -11.43
CA SER A 167 -0.40 8.20 -11.83
C SER A 167 0.12 6.89 -11.25
N ASP A 168 -0.19 6.59 -9.98
CA ASP A 168 0.16 5.33 -9.35
C ASP A 168 -0.48 4.14 -10.06
N GLU A 169 -1.79 4.23 -10.35
CA GLU A 169 -2.55 3.19 -11.06
C GLU A 169 -2.05 3.00 -12.49
N TYR A 170 -1.77 4.10 -13.19
CA TYR A 170 -1.17 4.05 -14.53
C TYR A 170 0.20 3.36 -14.49
N THR A 171 1.01 3.66 -13.47
CA THR A 171 2.32 3.02 -13.28
C THR A 171 2.16 1.54 -13.00
N ALA A 172 1.21 1.15 -12.14
CA ALA A 172 0.88 -0.26 -11.90
C ALA A 172 0.54 -0.98 -13.21
N HIS A 173 -0.35 -0.40 -14.01
CA HIS A 173 -0.74 -0.96 -15.31
C HIS A 173 0.46 -1.13 -16.26
N ARG A 174 1.34 -0.13 -16.35
CA ARG A 174 2.56 -0.19 -17.18
C ARG A 174 3.54 -1.27 -16.72
N LEU A 175 3.61 -1.55 -15.42
CA LEU A 175 4.42 -2.61 -14.84
C LEU A 175 3.76 -4.00 -14.94
N GLY A 176 2.53 -4.08 -15.47
CA GLY A 176 1.77 -5.33 -15.55
C GLY A 176 1.21 -5.79 -14.20
N ILE A 177 1.08 -4.90 -13.23
CA ILE A 177 0.49 -5.19 -11.92
C ILE A 177 -1.03 -5.22 -12.09
N THR A 178 -1.62 -6.38 -11.96
CA THR A 178 -3.07 -6.62 -12.10
C THR A 178 -3.72 -7.09 -10.80
N ALA A 179 -2.95 -7.30 -9.75
CA ALA A 179 -3.42 -7.77 -8.45
C ALA A 179 -2.52 -7.20 -7.35
N VAL A 180 -3.10 -6.97 -6.17
CA VAL A 180 -2.42 -6.39 -5.01
C VAL A 180 -2.60 -7.27 -3.77
N PRO A 181 -1.64 -7.21 -2.79
CA PRO A 181 -0.48 -6.33 -2.77
C PRO A 181 0.57 -6.74 -3.80
N PHE A 182 1.32 -5.77 -4.29
CA PHE A 182 2.49 -6.02 -5.14
C PHE A 182 3.66 -5.18 -4.61
N PHE A 183 4.79 -5.83 -4.37
CA PHE A 183 5.99 -5.22 -3.80
C PHE A 183 7.07 -5.11 -4.86
N VAL A 184 7.74 -3.99 -4.92
CA VAL A 184 8.92 -3.77 -5.79
C VAL A 184 10.06 -3.24 -4.92
N VAL A 185 11.19 -3.94 -4.92
CA VAL A 185 12.38 -3.53 -4.16
C VAL A 185 13.43 -3.01 -5.13
N ASP A 186 13.91 -1.77 -4.88
CA ASP A 186 14.94 -1.08 -5.68
C ASP A 186 14.69 -1.16 -7.20
N ARG A 187 13.42 -1.15 -7.64
CA ARG A 187 13.00 -1.25 -9.05
C ARG A 187 13.54 -2.48 -9.79
N SER A 188 14.00 -3.50 -9.07
CA SER A 188 14.69 -4.66 -9.62
C SER A 188 14.06 -6.00 -9.25
N LEU A 189 13.48 -6.13 -8.08
CA LEU A 189 12.83 -7.35 -7.61
C LEU A 189 11.35 -7.09 -7.34
N GLY A 190 10.48 -7.95 -7.87
CA GLY A 190 9.04 -7.87 -7.69
C GLY A 190 8.48 -9.10 -6.97
N ALA A 191 7.51 -8.91 -6.07
CA ALA A 191 6.76 -9.98 -5.41
C ALA A 191 5.27 -9.67 -5.42
N ALA A 192 4.46 -10.60 -5.94
CA ALA A 192 3.01 -10.51 -5.97
C ALA A 192 2.39 -11.21 -4.76
N GLY A 193 1.35 -10.61 -4.18
CA GLY A 193 0.57 -11.18 -3.09
C GLY A 193 1.26 -11.08 -1.73
N ALA A 194 0.53 -11.48 -0.68
CA ALA A 194 1.01 -11.48 0.70
C ALA A 194 1.95 -12.68 0.92
N GLN A 195 3.21 -12.54 0.53
CA GLN A 195 4.25 -13.54 0.73
C GLN A 195 4.55 -13.75 2.22
N SER A 196 5.20 -14.87 2.59
CA SER A 196 5.59 -15.11 3.98
C SER A 196 6.69 -14.14 4.44
N PRO A 197 6.82 -13.87 5.76
CA PRO A 197 7.90 -13.04 6.29
C PRO A 197 9.28 -13.53 5.88
N GLU A 198 9.50 -14.85 5.83
CA GLU A 198 10.77 -15.45 5.44
C GLU A 198 11.10 -15.17 3.97
N TYR A 199 10.10 -15.26 3.08
CA TYR A 199 10.28 -14.92 1.68
C TYR A 199 10.61 -13.42 1.51
N MET A 200 9.85 -12.55 2.20
CA MET A 200 10.11 -11.10 2.18
C MET A 200 11.52 -10.78 2.67
N LEU A 201 11.96 -11.38 3.79
CA LEU A 201 13.30 -11.18 4.33
C LEU A 201 14.39 -11.64 3.35
N ALA A 202 14.20 -12.80 2.70
CA ALA A 202 15.14 -13.29 1.70
C ALA A 202 15.23 -12.33 0.49
N MET A 203 14.10 -11.79 0.03
CA MET A 203 14.05 -10.80 -1.04
C MET A 203 14.76 -9.50 -0.67
N LEU A 204 14.58 -8.99 0.56
CA LEU A 204 15.26 -7.80 1.06
C LEU A 204 16.78 -8.00 1.10
N ARG A 205 17.25 -9.13 1.61
CA ARG A 205 18.69 -9.46 1.65
C ARG A 205 19.27 -9.59 0.26
N GLN A 206 18.55 -10.25 -0.66
CA GLN A 206 18.98 -10.37 -2.07
C GLN A 206 19.12 -9.00 -2.74
N ALA A 207 18.14 -8.12 -2.57
CA ALA A 207 18.19 -6.76 -3.12
C ALA A 207 19.36 -5.95 -2.53
N TRP A 208 19.56 -6.06 -1.21
CA TRP A 208 20.65 -5.39 -0.51
C TRP A 208 22.03 -5.83 -1.03
N GLU A 209 22.26 -7.12 -1.16
CA GLU A 209 23.49 -7.66 -1.71
C GLU A 209 23.72 -7.22 -3.16
N ALA A 210 22.66 -7.14 -3.96
CA ALA A 210 22.76 -6.70 -5.34
C ALA A 210 23.15 -5.21 -5.44
N SER A 211 22.57 -4.35 -4.59
CA SER A 211 22.90 -2.91 -4.56
C SER A 211 24.33 -2.66 -4.11
N ALA A 212 24.85 -3.46 -3.17
CA ALA A 212 26.25 -3.36 -2.72
C ALA A 212 27.29 -3.79 -3.78
N ARG A 213 26.86 -4.56 -4.77
CA ARG A 213 27.74 -5.04 -5.89
C ARG A 213 27.80 -4.10 -7.07
N VAL A 214 26.93 -3.06 -7.15
CA VAL A 214 27.06 -2.03 -8.19
C VAL A 214 28.24 -1.16 -7.83
N PRO A 215 29.37 -1.17 -8.59
CA PRO A 215 30.49 -0.30 -8.30
C PRO A 215 30.00 1.14 -8.43
N VAL A 216 30.21 1.95 -7.38
CA VAL A 216 30.15 3.39 -7.55
C VAL A 216 31.17 3.73 -8.64
N ALA A 217 30.70 4.13 -9.82
CA ALA A 217 31.58 4.56 -10.89
C ALA A 217 32.48 5.65 -10.28
N ALA A 218 33.76 5.31 -10.07
CA ALA A 218 34.71 6.28 -9.62
C ALA A 218 34.67 7.42 -10.60
N THR A 219 34.29 8.60 -10.15
CA THR A 219 34.46 9.83 -10.94
C THR A 219 35.92 9.83 -11.36
N PRO A 220 36.26 9.88 -12.65
CA PRO A 220 37.64 9.91 -13.04
C PRO A 220 38.29 11.13 -12.37
N ALA A 221 39.28 10.86 -11.54
CA ALA A 221 40.09 11.90 -10.97
C ALA A 221 40.60 12.73 -12.13
N GLY A 222 40.47 14.07 -12.04
CA GLY A 222 40.64 15.03 -13.08
C GLY A 222 41.72 14.68 -14.10
N GLY A 223 41.29 14.45 -15.31
CA GLY A 223 42.21 14.51 -16.44
C GLY A 223 42.60 15.95 -16.66
N ASP A 224 43.90 16.21 -16.66
CA ASP A 224 44.49 17.49 -17.02
C ASP A 224 43.90 17.91 -18.38
N SER A 225 43.17 19.03 -18.35
CA SER A 225 42.79 19.73 -19.57
C SER A 225 44.02 20.44 -20.06
N CYS A 226 44.67 19.93 -21.12
CA CYS A 226 45.63 20.72 -21.87
C CYS A 226 44.90 21.91 -22.46
N GLY A 227 45.16 23.09 -21.92
CA GLY A 227 44.80 24.35 -22.53
C GLY A 227 45.51 24.48 -23.89
N VAL A 228 44.73 24.81 -24.88
CA VAL A 228 45.26 25.20 -26.21
C VAL A 228 45.87 26.58 -26.00
N GLU A 229 47.19 26.61 -25.85
CA GLU A 229 47.97 27.78 -26.18
C GLU A 229 49.11 27.37 -27.09
N GLY A 230 49.08 27.98 -28.22
CA GLY A 230 50.27 28.36 -28.89
C GLY A 230 50.70 27.57 -30.11
N CYS A 231 50.46 28.14 -31.22
CA CYS A 231 51.51 28.64 -32.11
C CYS A 231 50.92 29.76 -32.93
#